data_8d4065da2ce0f9c3bc7591e7847f5ec4
#
_entry.id   8d4065da2ce0f9c3bc7591e7847f5ec4
#
_cell.length_a   1.000
_cell.length_b   1.000
_cell.length_c   1.000
_cell.angle_alpha   90.00
_cell.angle_beta   90.00
_cell.angle_gamma   90.00
#
_symmetry.space_group_name_H-M   'P 1'
#
loop_
_entity.id
_entity.type
_entity.pdbx_description
1 polymer ?
#
loop_
_entity_poly.entity_id
_entity_poly.type
_entity_poly.pdbx_seq_one_letter_code
_entity_poly.pdbx_strand_id
1 'polypeptide(L)'
;MYPYGVISGITLPIADDIEFWSRQMSEHALFMQLGLDDKRLKSVAERLHNQWESYRRGPRTVADAISLVRGTRSFQTEVHSRLVAGEWLGWLWPLFVDHIRREGDYFLGN
;
A
#
# COMPACT_ATOMS: atom_id res chain seq x y z
N MET A 1 17.68 4.09 2.48
CA MET A 1 16.51 4.64 3.18
C MET A 1 16.60 6.15 3.27
N TYR A 2 15.49 6.80 3.16
CA TYR A 2 15.43 8.25 3.25
C TYR A 2 15.05 8.64 4.69
N PRO A 3 15.90 9.38 5.41
CA PRO A 3 15.52 9.91 6.74
C PRO A 3 14.35 10.89 6.62
N TYR A 4 14.19 11.48 5.46
CA TYR A 4 13.02 12.27 5.09
C TYR A 4 12.43 11.64 3.84
N GLY A 5 11.13 11.84 3.63
CA GLY A 5 10.51 11.39 2.41
C GLY A 5 11.07 12.13 1.21
N VAL A 6 11.21 11.43 0.09
CA VAL A 6 11.66 12.04 -1.17
C VAL A 6 10.57 11.85 -2.20
N ILE A 7 9.97 12.96 -2.64
CA ILE A 7 8.91 12.96 -3.64
C ILE A 7 9.31 13.96 -4.72
N SER A 8 9.45 13.47 -5.96
CA SER A 8 9.84 14.32 -7.10
C SER A 8 11.10 15.16 -6.80
N GLY A 9 12.06 14.59 -6.07
CA GLY A 9 13.30 15.26 -5.69
C GLY A 9 13.18 16.21 -4.50
N ILE A 10 12.00 16.34 -3.91
CA ILE A 10 11.77 17.19 -2.74
C ILE A 10 11.85 16.33 -1.48
N THR A 11 12.65 16.80 -0.50
CA THR A 11 12.78 16.10 0.78
C THR A 11 11.75 16.64 1.76
N LEU A 12 10.96 15.73 2.38
CA LEU A 12 9.96 16.07 3.38
C LEU A 12 10.41 15.57 4.76
N PRO A 13 10.01 16.26 5.84
CA PRO A 13 10.19 15.72 7.19
C PRO A 13 9.50 14.37 7.33
N ILE A 14 10.05 13.49 8.18
CA ILE A 14 9.51 12.14 8.38
C ILE A 14 8.01 12.15 8.72
N ALA A 15 7.57 13.09 9.56
CA ALA A 15 6.16 13.18 9.94
C ALA A 15 5.26 13.44 8.73
N ASP A 16 5.68 14.35 7.84
CA ASP A 16 4.93 14.65 6.62
C ASP A 16 4.99 13.48 5.63
N ASP A 17 6.12 12.79 5.58
CA ASP A 17 6.30 11.61 4.75
C ASP A 17 5.34 10.49 5.21
N ILE A 18 5.24 10.25 6.51
CA ILE A 18 4.31 9.26 7.06
C ILE A 18 2.86 9.62 6.72
N GLU A 19 2.49 10.91 6.86
CA GLU A 19 1.14 11.36 6.51
C GLU A 19 0.85 11.13 5.04
N PHE A 20 1.77 11.53 4.17
CA PHE A 20 1.60 11.37 2.73
C PHE A 20 1.47 9.90 2.33
N TRP A 21 2.44 9.07 2.75
CA TRP A 21 2.48 7.68 2.30
C TRP A 21 1.41 6.82 2.96
N SER A 22 1.03 7.11 4.21
CA SER A 22 -0.06 6.36 4.86
C SER A 22 -1.39 6.63 4.16
N ARG A 23 -1.61 7.86 3.68
CA ARG A 23 -2.78 8.18 2.86
C ARG A 23 -2.75 7.42 1.55
N GLN A 24 -1.58 7.39 0.88
CA GLN A 24 -1.44 6.64 -0.38
C GLN A 24 -1.72 5.15 -0.18
N MET A 25 -1.18 4.55 0.87
CA MET A 25 -1.40 3.13 1.16
C MET A 25 -2.89 2.85 1.44
N SER A 26 -3.55 3.73 2.19
CA SER A 26 -4.98 3.60 2.46
C SER A 26 -5.81 3.67 1.18
N GLU A 27 -5.51 4.64 0.32
CA GLU A 27 -6.22 4.82 -0.94
C GLU A 27 -5.98 3.64 -1.89
N HIS A 28 -4.74 3.14 -1.97
CA HIS A 28 -4.43 1.98 -2.80
C HIS A 28 -5.18 0.73 -2.33
N ALA A 29 -5.29 0.53 -1.02
CA ALA A 29 -6.07 -0.59 -0.49
C ALA A 29 -7.55 -0.47 -0.86
N LEU A 30 -8.09 0.75 -0.81
CA LEU A 30 -9.47 1.00 -1.22
C LEU A 30 -9.67 0.70 -2.71
N PHE A 31 -8.76 1.17 -3.57
CA PHE A 31 -8.84 0.89 -5.01
C PHE A 31 -8.78 -0.61 -5.29
N MET A 32 -7.91 -1.33 -4.58
CA MET A 32 -7.84 -2.78 -4.73
C MET A 32 -9.12 -3.46 -4.26
N GLN A 33 -9.71 -2.99 -3.15
CA GLN A 33 -10.99 -3.50 -2.68
C GLN A 33 -12.08 -3.33 -3.74
N LEU A 34 -12.14 -2.17 -4.36
CA LEU A 34 -13.15 -1.87 -5.37
C LEU A 34 -12.93 -2.63 -6.67
N GLY A 35 -11.68 -2.89 -7.03
CA GLY A 35 -11.31 -3.55 -8.29
C GLY A 35 -11.24 -5.06 -8.23
N LEU A 36 -11.27 -5.67 -7.04
CA LEU A 36 -11.17 -7.11 -6.89
C LEU A 36 -12.57 -7.74 -6.79
N ASP A 37 -12.77 -8.86 -7.50
CA ASP A 37 -13.99 -9.67 -7.41
C ASP A 37 -13.79 -10.90 -6.53
N ASP A 38 -12.55 -11.37 -6.36
CA ASP A 38 -12.23 -12.47 -5.47
C ASP A 38 -12.57 -12.08 -4.02
N LYS A 39 -13.46 -12.84 -3.38
CA LYS A 39 -14.00 -12.47 -2.07
C LYS A 39 -12.93 -12.42 -0.98
N ARG A 40 -11.98 -13.38 -0.99
CA ARG A 40 -10.92 -13.42 0.01
C ARG A 40 -9.99 -12.22 -0.15
N LEU A 41 -9.57 -11.97 -1.37
CA LEU A 41 -8.67 -10.85 -1.65
C LEU A 41 -9.34 -9.51 -1.40
N LYS A 42 -10.62 -9.39 -1.73
CA LYS A 42 -11.40 -8.18 -1.46
C LYS A 42 -11.49 -7.91 0.04
N SER A 43 -11.72 -8.95 0.84
CA SER A 43 -11.74 -8.82 2.30
C SER A 43 -10.40 -8.42 2.87
N VAL A 44 -9.31 -8.95 2.32
CA VAL A 44 -7.96 -8.55 2.76
C VAL A 44 -7.71 -7.09 2.44
N ALA A 45 -8.07 -6.64 1.25
CA ALA A 45 -7.93 -5.24 0.86
C ALA A 45 -8.74 -4.31 1.77
N GLU A 46 -9.97 -4.68 2.09
CA GLU A 46 -10.80 -3.92 3.03
C GLU A 46 -10.16 -3.82 4.40
N ARG A 47 -9.65 -4.94 4.92
CA ARG A 47 -8.98 -4.96 6.21
C ARG A 47 -7.74 -4.05 6.21
N LEU A 48 -6.94 -4.10 5.15
CA LEU A 48 -5.77 -3.25 5.01
C LEU A 48 -6.16 -1.77 4.96
N HIS A 49 -7.19 -1.44 4.20
CA HIS A 49 -7.69 -0.06 4.16
C HIS A 49 -8.08 0.41 5.57
N ASN A 50 -8.83 -0.41 6.30
CA ASN A 50 -9.26 -0.07 7.65
C ASN A 50 -8.07 0.06 8.61
N GLN A 51 -7.07 -0.81 8.48
CA GLN A 51 -5.86 -0.73 9.29
C GLN A 51 -5.09 0.56 9.02
N TRP A 52 -4.98 0.97 7.75
CA TRP A 52 -4.32 2.24 7.41
C TRP A 52 -5.10 3.43 7.92
N GLU A 53 -6.43 3.42 7.83
CA GLU A 53 -7.25 4.50 8.36
C GLU A 53 -7.14 4.58 9.88
N SER A 54 -7.12 3.46 10.57
CA SER A 54 -6.89 3.41 12.01
C SER A 54 -5.51 3.94 12.38
N TYR A 55 -4.47 3.56 11.63
CA TYR A 55 -3.12 4.06 11.82
C TYR A 55 -3.06 5.58 11.68
N ARG A 56 -3.74 6.13 10.67
CA ARG A 56 -3.74 7.57 10.42
C ARG A 56 -4.41 8.37 11.53
N ARG A 57 -5.36 7.77 12.23
CA ARG A 57 -6.08 8.42 13.34
C ARG A 57 -5.38 8.31 14.69
N GLY A 58 -4.48 7.35 14.82
CA GLY A 58 -3.81 7.07 16.08
C GLY A 58 -2.40 7.60 16.16
N PRO A 59 -1.60 7.16 17.16
CA PRO A 59 -0.18 7.46 17.21
C PRO A 59 0.51 6.83 16.01
N ARG A 60 1.09 7.65 15.16
CA ARG A 60 1.69 7.19 13.89
C ARG A 60 3.16 6.89 14.09
N THR A 61 3.45 5.73 14.70
CA THR A 61 4.84 5.31 14.92
C THR A 61 5.46 4.77 13.65
N VAL A 62 6.77 4.91 13.53
CA VAL A 62 7.52 4.40 12.39
C VAL A 62 7.46 2.87 12.37
N ALA A 63 7.57 2.23 13.55
CA ALA A 63 7.53 0.77 13.64
C ALA A 63 6.21 0.20 13.11
N ASP A 64 5.09 0.81 13.47
CA ASP A 64 3.77 0.38 13.00
C ASP A 64 3.61 0.62 11.50
N ALA A 65 4.15 1.73 11.00
CA ALA A 65 4.13 2.01 9.57
C ALA A 65 4.88 0.95 8.79
N ILE A 66 6.08 0.58 9.23
CA ILE A 66 6.88 -0.46 8.58
C ILE A 66 6.13 -1.79 8.56
N SER A 67 5.53 -2.17 9.68
CA SER A 67 4.76 -3.41 9.77
C SER A 67 3.59 -3.42 8.80
N LEU A 68 2.82 -2.32 8.74
CA LEU A 68 1.68 -2.21 7.83
C LEU A 68 2.09 -2.20 6.37
N VAL A 69 3.19 -1.51 6.02
CA VAL A 69 3.68 -1.48 4.65
C VAL A 69 4.10 -2.87 4.21
N ARG A 70 4.80 -3.60 5.06
CA ARG A 70 5.22 -4.97 4.74
C ARG A 70 4.03 -5.89 4.50
N GLY A 71 3.00 -5.79 5.34
CA GLY A 71 1.78 -6.57 5.15
C GLY A 71 1.05 -6.20 3.87
N THR A 72 0.95 -4.92 3.59
CA THR A 72 0.32 -4.40 2.37
C THR A 72 1.09 -4.86 1.13
N ARG A 73 2.43 -4.76 1.17
CA ARG A 73 3.28 -5.19 0.07
C ARG A 73 3.15 -6.70 -0.19
N SER A 74 3.09 -7.51 0.85
CA SER A 74 2.90 -8.96 0.70
C SER A 74 1.59 -9.26 -0.02
N PHE A 75 0.52 -8.58 0.35
CA PHE A 75 -0.77 -8.73 -0.30
C PHE A 75 -0.71 -8.29 -1.78
N GLN A 76 -0.13 -7.14 -2.05
CA GLN A 76 0.01 -6.62 -3.41
C GLN A 76 0.86 -7.54 -4.29
N THR A 77 1.90 -8.14 -3.72
CA THR A 77 2.75 -9.10 -4.42
C THR A 77 1.96 -10.36 -4.77
N GLU A 78 1.14 -10.85 -3.86
CA GLU A 78 0.27 -12.00 -4.15
C GLU A 78 -0.68 -11.70 -5.30
N VAL A 79 -1.36 -10.56 -5.25
CA VAL A 79 -2.31 -10.16 -6.29
C VAL A 79 -1.60 -10.00 -7.64
N HIS A 80 -0.46 -9.31 -7.64
CA HIS A 80 0.32 -9.11 -8.85
C HIS A 80 0.74 -10.45 -9.48
N SER A 81 1.26 -11.36 -8.68
CA SER A 81 1.71 -12.67 -9.16
C SER A 81 0.57 -13.47 -9.79
N ARG A 82 -0.61 -13.42 -9.18
CA ARG A 82 -1.78 -14.14 -9.69
C ARG A 82 -2.30 -13.51 -10.99
N LEU A 83 -2.29 -12.18 -11.08
CA LEU A 83 -2.68 -11.48 -12.31
C LEU A 83 -1.72 -11.78 -13.45
N VAL A 84 -0.41 -11.80 -13.18
CA VAL A 84 0.61 -12.14 -14.18
C VAL A 84 0.45 -13.59 -14.63
N ALA A 85 0.02 -14.48 -13.75
CA ALA A 85 -0.26 -15.87 -14.09
C ALA A 85 -1.55 -16.05 -14.92
N GLY A 86 -2.28 -14.97 -15.17
CA GLY A 86 -3.46 -14.99 -16.03
C GLY A 86 -4.76 -15.24 -15.28
N GLU A 87 -4.76 -15.19 -13.95
CA GLU A 87 -5.99 -15.36 -13.20
C GLU A 87 -6.87 -14.10 -13.28
N TRP A 88 -8.16 -14.31 -13.44
CA TRP A 88 -9.12 -13.20 -13.35
C TRP A 88 -9.47 -12.96 -11.88
N LEU A 89 -9.06 -11.81 -11.35
CA LEU A 89 -9.31 -11.44 -9.96
C LEU A 89 -10.24 -10.22 -9.83
N GLY A 90 -10.58 -9.61 -10.97
CA GLY A 90 -11.38 -8.39 -11.00
C GLY A 90 -10.86 -7.44 -12.08
N TRP A 91 -11.08 -6.16 -11.88
CA TRP A 91 -10.77 -5.11 -12.87
C TRP A 91 -9.38 -4.48 -12.68
N LEU A 92 -8.49 -5.15 -11.93
CA LEU A 92 -7.13 -4.67 -11.70
C LEU A 92 -6.18 -5.13 -12.80
N TRP A 93 -5.24 -4.26 -13.16
CA TRP A 93 -4.19 -4.60 -14.11
C TRP A 93 -2.88 -4.90 -13.40
N PRO A 94 -2.08 -5.86 -13.90
CA PRO A 94 -0.78 -6.18 -13.30
C PRO A 94 0.14 -4.97 -13.15
N LEU A 95 0.18 -4.09 -14.16
CA LEU A 95 1.04 -2.90 -14.11
C LEU A 95 0.60 -1.92 -13.04
N PHE A 96 -0.71 -1.78 -12.81
CA PHE A 96 -1.21 -0.91 -11.73
C PHE A 96 -0.80 -1.47 -10.36
N VAL A 97 -1.00 -2.77 -10.14
CA VAL A 97 -0.63 -3.40 -8.86
C VAL A 97 0.87 -3.32 -8.63
N ASP A 98 1.68 -3.53 -9.66
CA ASP A 98 3.13 -3.37 -9.55
C ASP A 98 3.51 -1.94 -9.20
N HIS A 99 2.85 -0.95 -9.80
CA HIS A 99 3.09 0.47 -9.52
C HIS A 99 2.85 0.79 -8.04
N ILE A 100 1.71 0.39 -7.49
CA ILE A 100 1.39 0.68 -6.10
C ILE A 100 2.28 -0.10 -5.13
N ARG A 101 2.70 -1.32 -5.51
CA ARG A 101 3.65 -2.09 -4.72
C ARG A 101 5.00 -1.37 -4.62
N ARG A 102 5.47 -0.78 -5.74
CA ARG A 102 6.72 -0.02 -5.73
C ARG A 102 6.63 1.26 -4.91
N GLU A 103 5.45 1.88 -4.82
CA GLU A 103 5.27 3.02 -3.92
C GLU A 103 5.42 2.59 -2.47
N GLY A 104 4.98 1.38 -2.10
CA GLY A 104 5.24 0.82 -0.78
C GLY A 104 6.73 0.64 -0.51
N ASP A 105 7.50 0.24 -1.51
CA ASP A 105 8.95 0.14 -1.39
C ASP A 105 9.58 1.51 -1.12
N TYR A 106 9.09 2.56 -1.77
CA TYR A 106 9.52 3.92 -1.47
C TYR A 106 9.23 4.32 -0.03
N PHE A 107 8.05 3.97 0.48
CA PHE A 107 7.69 4.24 1.86
C PHE A 107 8.68 3.56 2.82
N LEU A 108 9.10 2.34 2.52
CA LEU A 108 10.11 1.62 3.32
C LEU A 108 11.51 2.20 3.15
N GLY A 109 11.72 3.07 2.16
CA GLY A 109 13.02 3.68 1.91
C GLY A 109 13.98 2.79 1.12
N ASN A 110 13.44 1.91 0.33
CA ASN A 110 14.23 0.99 -0.51
C ASN A 110 14.38 1.55 -1.92
#